data_4a39f65e1f64ac4afccc3ddcfe0ba74d
#
_entry.id   4a39f65e1f64ac4afccc3ddcfe0ba74d
#
_cell.length_a   1.000
_cell.length_b   1.000
_cell.length_c   1.000
_cell.angle_alpha   90.00
_cell.angle_beta   90.00
_cell.angle_gamma   90.00
#
_symmetry.space_group_name_H-M   'P 1'
#
loop_
_entity.id
_entity.type
_entity.pdbx_description
1 polymer ?
#
loop_
_entity_poly.entity_id
_entity_poly.type
_entity_poly.pdbx_seq_one_letter_code
_entity_poly.pdbx_strand_id
1 'polypeptide(L)'
;MYQRILLAVDGSQSSDLALSQAITLATATGAEVKALFVADDSDAFFDVAYFDARALMESIRTFGRKVLTEAEGKLEAAGIRHTTQLVEKPVAPGQISATIVAQADAWSADLIVLGTHGRRGVRRLLMGSVSEGVVSKSSRPVLLIRSEVEG
;
A
#
# COMPACT_ATOMS: atom_id res chain seq x y z
N MET A 1 13.68 15.85 -8.72
CA MET A 1 13.96 14.45 -8.36
C MET A 1 13.10 14.09 -7.16
N TYR A 2 12.75 12.83 -7.04
CA TYR A 2 11.87 12.41 -5.95
C TYR A 2 12.58 12.51 -4.61
N GLN A 3 11.92 13.09 -3.63
CA GLN A 3 12.45 13.23 -2.27
C GLN A 3 11.62 12.46 -1.26
N ARG A 4 10.33 12.27 -1.53
CA ARG A 4 9.43 11.55 -0.63
C ARG A 4 8.56 10.59 -1.43
N ILE A 5 8.76 9.31 -1.20
CA ILE A 5 8.02 8.26 -1.90
C ILE A 5 7.06 7.61 -0.92
N LEU A 6 5.77 7.65 -1.22
CA LEU A 6 4.77 6.93 -0.44
C LEU A 6 4.57 5.57 -1.08
N LEU A 7 4.79 4.52 -0.30
CA LEU A 7 4.64 3.15 -0.75
C LEU A 7 3.45 2.53 -0.06
N ALA A 8 2.42 2.17 -0.82
CA ALA A 8 1.27 1.48 -0.26
C ALA A 8 1.51 -0.01 -0.32
N VAL A 9 1.40 -0.68 0.82
CA VAL A 9 1.67 -2.12 0.92
C VAL A 9 0.44 -2.82 1.45
N ASP A 10 0.20 -4.04 0.97
CA ASP A 10 -0.93 -4.85 1.43
C ASP A 10 -0.58 -6.32 1.59
N GLY A 11 0.70 -6.67 1.45
CA GLY A 11 1.15 -8.05 1.62
C GLY A 11 1.03 -8.91 0.38
N SER A 12 0.56 -8.37 -0.74
CA SER A 12 0.43 -9.11 -1.98
C SER A 12 1.77 -9.21 -2.69
N GLN A 13 1.82 -10.05 -3.71
CA GLN A 13 3.03 -10.21 -4.50
C GLN A 13 3.40 -8.91 -5.22
N SER A 14 2.42 -8.23 -5.82
CA SER A 14 2.73 -6.97 -6.49
C SER A 14 3.15 -5.91 -5.50
N SER A 15 2.64 -5.96 -4.27
CA SER A 15 3.06 -5.06 -3.21
C SER A 15 4.55 -5.29 -2.86
N ASP A 16 4.96 -6.56 -2.80
CA ASP A 16 6.38 -6.86 -2.54
C ASP A 16 7.27 -6.35 -3.66
N LEU A 17 6.81 -6.48 -4.90
CA LEU A 17 7.58 -5.95 -6.03
C LEU A 17 7.60 -4.43 -6.00
N ALA A 18 6.51 -3.80 -5.57
CA ALA A 18 6.48 -2.35 -5.42
C ALA A 18 7.49 -1.88 -4.38
N LEU A 19 7.62 -2.63 -3.29
CA LEU A 19 8.62 -2.32 -2.27
C LEU A 19 10.02 -2.37 -2.87
N SER A 20 10.32 -3.40 -3.67
CA SER A 20 11.62 -3.50 -4.31
C SER A 20 11.89 -2.32 -5.23
N GLN A 21 10.89 -1.89 -5.99
CA GLN A 21 11.05 -0.75 -6.88
C GLN A 21 11.23 0.55 -6.09
N ALA A 22 10.51 0.70 -5.00
CA ALA A 22 10.66 1.89 -4.16
C ALA A 22 12.08 1.95 -3.60
N ILE A 23 12.63 0.81 -3.20
CA ILE A 23 14.01 0.76 -2.71
C ILE A 23 14.99 1.17 -3.81
N THR A 24 14.78 0.65 -5.02
CA THR A 24 15.65 1.00 -6.15
C THR A 24 15.61 2.50 -6.42
N LEU A 25 14.42 3.08 -6.45
CA LEU A 25 14.27 4.51 -6.71
C LEU A 25 14.85 5.34 -5.58
N ALA A 26 14.60 4.95 -4.34
CA ALA A 26 15.10 5.71 -3.20
C ALA A 26 16.62 5.66 -3.14
N THR A 27 17.21 4.51 -3.50
CA THR A 27 18.66 4.39 -3.54
C THR A 27 19.23 5.34 -4.57
N ALA A 28 18.60 5.45 -5.73
CA ALA A 28 19.08 6.29 -6.81
C ALA A 28 18.88 7.77 -6.55
N THR A 29 17.83 8.15 -5.84
CA THR A 29 17.45 9.56 -5.68
C THR A 29 17.75 10.11 -4.31
N GLY A 30 18.03 9.26 -3.33
CA GLY A 30 18.18 9.70 -1.94
C GLY A 30 16.86 9.97 -1.25
N ALA A 31 15.76 9.50 -1.81
CA ALA A 31 14.44 9.78 -1.28
C ALA A 31 14.18 9.04 0.01
N GLU A 32 13.29 9.62 0.82
CA GLU A 32 12.74 8.98 2.00
C GLU A 32 11.51 8.20 1.58
N VAL A 33 11.29 7.04 2.20
CA VAL A 33 10.14 6.19 1.88
C VAL A 33 9.24 6.08 3.09
N LYS A 34 7.94 6.26 2.87
CA LYS A 34 6.93 6.00 3.90
C LYS A 34 6.10 4.82 3.44
N ALA A 35 6.14 3.74 4.20
CA ALA A 35 5.34 2.56 3.91
C ALA A 35 4.02 2.67 4.64
N LEU A 36 2.92 2.50 3.91
CA LEU A 36 1.57 2.73 4.42
C LEU A 36 0.74 1.47 4.23
N PHE A 37 0.09 1.03 5.29
CA PHE A 37 -0.91 -0.04 5.23
C PHE A 37 -2.23 0.52 5.70
N VAL A 38 -3.27 0.35 4.90
CA VAL A 38 -4.62 0.81 5.27
C VAL A 38 -5.42 -0.41 5.72
N ALA A 39 -5.81 -0.41 6.98
CA ALA A 39 -6.61 -1.50 7.54
C ALA A 39 -8.08 -1.19 7.28
N ASP A 40 -8.70 -1.99 6.43
CA ASP A 40 -10.08 -1.81 6.04
C ASP A 40 -10.73 -3.19 5.95
N ASP A 41 -11.81 -3.38 6.71
CA ASP A 41 -12.50 -4.65 6.78
C ASP A 41 -13.75 -4.70 5.92
N SER A 42 -13.99 -3.69 5.10
CA SER A 42 -15.25 -3.59 4.37
C SER A 42 -15.48 -4.79 3.44
N ASP A 43 -14.43 -5.27 2.80
CA ASP A 43 -14.57 -6.41 1.90
C ASP A 43 -14.77 -7.72 2.65
N ALA A 44 -14.01 -7.89 3.72
CA ALA A 44 -14.09 -9.11 4.50
C ALA A 44 -15.44 -9.23 5.22
N PHE A 45 -16.07 -8.10 5.50
CA PHE A 45 -17.33 -8.10 6.21
C PHE A 45 -18.41 -8.89 5.47
N PHE A 46 -18.41 -8.82 4.15
CA PHE A 46 -19.39 -9.56 3.37
C PHE A 46 -19.20 -11.06 3.47
N ASP A 47 -17.98 -11.50 3.63
CA ASP A 47 -17.68 -12.92 3.68
C ASP A 47 -17.95 -13.53 5.05
N VAL A 48 -17.87 -12.73 6.11
CA VAL A 48 -17.95 -13.22 7.48
C VAL A 48 -18.89 -12.33 8.31
N ALA A 49 -20.05 -12.09 7.77
CA ALA A 49 -20.99 -11.14 8.36
C ALA A 49 -21.39 -11.47 9.79
N TYR A 50 -21.35 -12.76 10.16
CA TYR A 50 -21.74 -13.17 11.50
C TYR A 50 -20.58 -13.26 12.48
N PHE A 51 -19.36 -12.92 12.04
CA PHE A 51 -18.21 -12.90 12.94
C PHE A 51 -18.15 -11.59 13.68
N ASP A 52 -17.41 -11.62 14.79
CA ASP A 52 -17.16 -10.44 15.58
C ASP A 52 -16.30 -9.47 14.75
N ALA A 53 -16.88 -8.33 14.43
CA ALA A 53 -16.17 -7.33 13.63
C ALA A 53 -14.92 -6.82 14.32
N ARG A 54 -14.96 -6.78 15.67
CA ARG A 54 -13.79 -6.32 16.42
C ARG A 54 -12.63 -7.31 16.29
N ALA A 55 -12.93 -8.60 16.38
CA ALA A 55 -11.89 -9.62 16.23
C ALA A 55 -11.34 -9.61 14.81
N LEU A 56 -12.19 -9.39 13.81
CA LEU A 56 -11.76 -9.31 12.44
C LEU A 56 -10.83 -8.14 12.22
N MET A 57 -11.19 -6.97 12.73
CA MET A 57 -10.36 -5.79 12.57
C MET A 57 -9.02 -5.96 13.29
N GLU A 58 -9.04 -6.64 14.43
CA GLU A 58 -7.79 -6.91 15.14
C GLU A 58 -6.87 -7.79 14.32
N SER A 59 -7.42 -8.79 13.63
CA SER A 59 -6.65 -9.64 12.74
C SER A 59 -6.04 -8.84 11.59
N ILE A 60 -6.81 -7.92 11.03
CA ILE A 60 -6.32 -7.09 9.93
C ILE A 60 -5.20 -6.18 10.41
N ARG A 61 -5.34 -5.59 11.60
CA ARG A 61 -4.29 -4.75 12.15
C ARG A 61 -3.02 -5.55 12.41
N THR A 62 -3.16 -6.75 12.95
CA THR A 62 -2.00 -7.60 13.22
C THR A 62 -1.28 -7.96 11.93
N PHE A 63 -2.04 -8.31 10.90
CA PHE A 63 -1.47 -8.60 9.60
C PHE A 63 -0.76 -7.37 9.02
N GLY A 64 -1.39 -6.20 9.14
CA GLY A 64 -0.81 -4.96 8.64
C GLY A 64 0.50 -4.62 9.32
N ARG A 65 0.57 -4.83 10.64
CA ARG A 65 1.80 -4.58 11.37
C ARG A 65 2.91 -5.52 10.89
N LYS A 66 2.56 -6.76 10.62
CA LYS A 66 3.53 -7.72 10.12
C LYS A 66 4.05 -7.30 8.74
N VAL A 67 3.15 -6.88 7.86
CA VAL A 67 3.54 -6.42 6.53
C VAL A 67 4.47 -5.21 6.64
N LEU A 68 4.13 -4.26 7.51
CA LEU A 68 4.93 -3.07 7.68
C LEU A 68 6.29 -3.37 8.31
N THR A 69 6.33 -4.31 9.26
CA THR A 69 7.60 -4.69 9.87
C THR A 69 8.53 -5.32 8.86
N GLU A 70 7.99 -6.14 7.96
CA GLU A 70 8.81 -6.75 6.92
C GLU A 70 9.32 -5.71 5.94
N ALA A 71 8.45 -4.75 5.57
CA ALA A 71 8.88 -3.66 4.69
C ALA A 71 9.96 -2.82 5.35
N GLU A 72 9.79 -2.52 6.63
CA GLU A 72 10.75 -1.72 7.37
C GLU A 72 12.11 -2.40 7.41
N GLY A 73 12.12 -3.71 7.62
CA GLY A 73 13.38 -4.45 7.64
C GLY A 73 14.14 -4.35 6.33
N LYS A 74 13.41 -4.41 5.21
CA LYS A 74 14.05 -4.32 3.91
C LYS A 74 14.55 -2.92 3.61
N LEU A 75 13.78 -1.91 4.01
CA LEU A 75 14.20 -0.52 3.84
C LEU A 75 15.43 -0.21 4.70
N GLU A 76 15.43 -0.72 5.92
CA GLU A 76 16.57 -0.50 6.81
C GLU A 76 17.82 -1.20 6.28
N ALA A 77 17.68 -2.42 5.79
CA ALA A 77 18.80 -3.16 5.24
C ALA A 77 19.40 -2.45 4.02
N ALA A 78 18.57 -1.71 3.29
CA ALA A 78 19.02 -0.96 2.12
C ALA A 78 19.56 0.43 2.47
N GLY A 79 19.53 0.81 3.75
CA GLY A 79 20.05 2.10 4.18
C GLY A 79 19.16 3.27 3.81
N ILE A 80 17.88 3.06 3.65
CA ILE A 80 16.94 4.08 3.20
C ILE A 80 16.25 4.69 4.41
N ARG A 81 16.19 6.03 4.45
CA ARG A 81 15.41 6.72 5.47
C ARG A 81 13.95 6.38 5.27
N HIS A 82 13.28 5.98 6.31
CA HIS A 82 11.92 5.47 6.17
C HIS A 82 11.11 5.69 7.42
N THR A 83 9.78 5.67 7.22
CA THR A 83 8.81 5.58 8.30
C THR A 83 7.73 4.59 7.86
N THR A 84 6.96 4.11 8.81
CA THR A 84 5.82 3.24 8.52
C THR A 84 4.60 3.81 9.19
N GLN A 85 3.43 3.53 8.61
CA GLN A 85 2.17 4.00 9.18
C GLN A 85 1.08 2.99 8.91
N LEU A 86 0.36 2.63 9.96
CA LEU A 86 -0.85 1.82 9.87
C LEU A 86 -2.04 2.75 10.03
N VAL A 87 -2.87 2.83 9.00
CA VAL A 87 -4.10 3.63 9.07
C VAL A 87 -5.23 2.69 9.45
N GLU A 88 -5.78 2.88 10.65
CA GLU A 88 -6.81 1.99 11.15
C GLU A 88 -8.20 2.43 10.76
N LYS A 89 -8.36 3.71 10.42
CA LYS A 89 -9.66 4.23 10.02
C LYS A 89 -9.50 4.92 8.69
N PRO A 90 -9.87 4.25 7.60
CA PRO A 90 -9.83 4.92 6.30
C PRO A 90 -10.79 6.10 6.26
N VAL A 91 -10.64 6.95 5.25
CA VAL A 91 -11.49 8.12 5.09
C VAL A 91 -12.96 7.72 5.14
N ALA A 92 -13.30 6.60 4.51
CA ALA A 92 -14.63 6.03 4.58
C ALA A 92 -14.49 4.54 4.31
N PRO A 93 -15.45 3.72 4.76
CA PRO A 93 -15.38 2.29 4.48
C PRO A 93 -15.25 2.04 2.98
N GLY A 94 -14.34 1.16 2.60
CA GLY A 94 -14.11 0.84 1.20
C GLY A 94 -13.33 1.89 0.43
N GLN A 95 -12.86 2.92 1.09
CA GLN A 95 -12.17 4.03 0.43
C GLN A 95 -10.67 3.97 0.67
N ILE A 96 -10.08 2.84 0.38
CA ILE A 96 -8.63 2.68 0.56
C ILE A 96 -7.86 3.64 -0.33
N SER A 97 -8.27 3.76 -1.60
CA SER A 97 -7.57 4.62 -2.54
C SER A 97 -7.62 6.08 -2.11
N ALA A 98 -8.78 6.55 -1.64
CA ALA A 98 -8.90 7.92 -1.17
C ALA A 98 -8.01 8.15 0.05
N THR A 99 -7.89 7.15 0.91
CA THR A 99 -7.06 7.25 2.10
C THR A 99 -5.58 7.35 1.71
N ILE A 100 -5.15 6.53 0.73
CA ILE A 100 -3.77 6.59 0.26
C ILE A 100 -3.45 7.97 -0.30
N VAL A 101 -4.35 8.52 -1.12
CA VAL A 101 -4.13 9.84 -1.71
C VAL A 101 -4.09 10.90 -0.63
N ALA A 102 -5.00 10.84 0.35
CA ALA A 102 -5.02 11.81 1.44
C ALA A 102 -3.72 11.77 2.25
N GLN A 103 -3.20 10.57 2.50
CA GLN A 103 -1.94 10.45 3.25
C GLN A 103 -0.77 10.97 2.43
N ALA A 104 -0.80 10.75 1.12
CA ALA A 104 0.25 11.27 0.26
C ALA A 104 0.25 12.79 0.26
N ASP A 105 -0.94 13.38 0.22
CA ASP A 105 -1.06 14.85 0.26
C ASP A 105 -0.58 15.40 1.60
N ALA A 106 -0.98 14.77 2.70
CA ALA A 106 -0.61 15.23 4.03
C ALA A 106 0.89 15.16 4.26
N TRP A 107 1.55 14.18 3.68
CA TRP A 107 2.98 13.99 3.83
C TRP A 107 3.79 14.72 2.76
N SER A 108 3.11 15.29 1.77
CA SER A 108 3.75 15.96 0.63
C SER A 108 4.61 14.99 -0.17
N ALA A 109 4.06 13.83 -0.48
CA ALA A 109 4.78 12.84 -1.27
C ALA A 109 5.01 13.36 -2.68
N ASP A 110 6.14 13.03 -3.25
CA ASP A 110 6.45 13.35 -4.65
C ASP A 110 6.02 12.25 -5.59
N LEU A 111 5.86 11.05 -5.06
CA LEU A 111 5.56 9.88 -5.87
C LEU A 111 4.80 8.88 -5.01
N ILE A 112 3.80 8.24 -5.58
CA ILE A 112 3.09 7.13 -4.95
C ILE A 112 3.46 5.87 -5.70
N VAL A 113 3.88 4.84 -4.99
CA VAL A 113 4.24 3.54 -5.57
C VAL A 113 3.34 2.48 -4.98
N LEU A 114 2.74 1.66 -5.83
CA LEU A 114 1.91 0.56 -5.34
C LEU A 114 1.80 -0.51 -6.42
N GLY A 115 1.35 -1.68 -6.00
CA GLY A 115 1.10 -2.76 -6.94
C GLY A 115 -0.21 -2.57 -7.67
N THR A 116 -0.32 -3.18 -8.84
CA THR A 116 -1.54 -3.06 -9.64
C THR A 116 -2.67 -3.93 -9.11
N HIS A 117 -2.34 -5.01 -8.37
CA HIS A 117 -3.34 -5.94 -7.84
C HIS A 117 -3.10 -6.14 -6.36
N GLY A 118 -4.17 -6.06 -5.58
CA GLY A 118 -4.07 -6.31 -4.16
C GLY A 118 -4.09 -7.79 -3.82
N ARG A 119 -4.35 -8.06 -2.54
CA ARG A 119 -4.34 -9.43 -2.02
C ARG A 119 -5.35 -10.33 -2.70
N ARG A 120 -6.41 -9.77 -3.24
CA ARG A 120 -7.44 -10.56 -3.90
C ARG A 120 -6.94 -11.18 -5.19
N GLY A 121 -5.96 -10.56 -5.82
CA GLY A 121 -5.39 -11.09 -7.04
C GLY A 121 -6.39 -11.15 -8.17
N VAL A 122 -6.19 -10.34 -9.18
CA VAL A 122 -7.00 -10.39 -10.40
C VAL A 122 -6.17 -11.04 -11.46
N ARG A 123 -6.66 -12.11 -12.03
CA ARG A 123 -5.88 -12.88 -12.98
C ARG A 123 -5.71 -12.20 -14.31
N ARG A 124 -6.54 -11.22 -14.60
CA ARG A 124 -6.45 -10.54 -15.87
C ARG A 124 -5.54 -9.34 -15.76
N LEU A 125 -5.25 -8.73 -16.89
CA LEU A 125 -4.36 -7.58 -16.94
C LEU A 125 -5.03 -6.29 -16.49
N LEU A 126 -6.19 -6.40 -15.86
CA LEU A 126 -6.89 -5.23 -15.35
C LEU A 126 -6.30 -4.81 -14.02
N MET A 127 -6.25 -3.52 -13.80
CA MET A 127 -5.80 -2.99 -12.51
C MET A 127 -6.84 -3.28 -11.44
N GLY A 128 -6.39 -3.42 -10.20
CA GLY A 128 -7.30 -3.55 -9.08
C GLY A 128 -7.99 -2.24 -8.78
N SER A 129 -9.05 -2.32 -7.98
CA SER A 129 -9.85 -1.13 -7.67
C SER A 129 -9.05 -0.08 -6.91
N VAL A 130 -8.16 -0.51 -6.02
CA VAL A 130 -7.35 0.46 -5.25
C VAL A 130 -6.41 1.21 -6.18
N SER A 131 -5.69 0.50 -7.05
CA SER A 131 -4.74 1.17 -7.94
C SER A 131 -5.47 2.08 -8.93
N GLU A 132 -6.62 1.66 -9.45
CA GLU A 132 -7.41 2.53 -10.31
C GLU A 132 -7.85 3.79 -9.58
N GLY A 133 -8.29 3.62 -8.34
CA GLY A 133 -8.73 4.76 -7.55
C GLY A 133 -7.61 5.73 -7.26
N VAL A 134 -6.42 5.21 -6.95
CA VAL A 134 -5.28 6.09 -6.71
C VAL A 134 -4.92 6.87 -7.96
N VAL A 135 -4.87 6.20 -9.11
CA VAL A 135 -4.54 6.87 -10.37
C VAL A 135 -5.53 7.97 -10.67
N SER A 136 -6.83 7.71 -10.48
CA SER A 136 -7.85 8.69 -10.85
C SER A 136 -7.94 9.84 -9.87
N LYS A 137 -7.56 9.64 -8.61
CA LYS A 137 -7.72 10.68 -7.57
C LYS A 137 -6.46 11.46 -7.30
N SER A 138 -5.29 10.92 -7.64
CA SER A 138 -4.03 11.54 -7.26
C SER A 138 -3.67 12.66 -8.20
N SER A 139 -3.14 13.77 -7.64
CA SER A 139 -2.52 14.82 -8.43
C SER A 139 -1.01 14.62 -8.52
N ARG A 140 -0.49 13.57 -7.89
CA ARG A 140 0.94 13.28 -7.87
C ARG A 140 1.25 12.13 -8.80
N PRO A 141 2.47 12.01 -9.29
CA PRO A 141 2.84 10.86 -10.11
C PRO A 141 2.60 9.55 -9.35
N VAL A 142 2.16 8.55 -10.08
CA VAL A 142 1.87 7.23 -9.53
C VAL A 142 2.63 6.20 -10.35
N LEU A 143 3.41 5.37 -9.67
CA LEU A 143 4.13 4.27 -10.30
C LEU A 143 3.44 2.98 -9.91
N LEU A 144 2.92 2.28 -10.90
CA LEU A 144 2.23 1.00 -10.69
C LEU A 144 3.16 -0.14 -11.06
N ILE A 145 3.27 -1.10 -10.16
CA ILE A 145 4.14 -2.25 -10.37
C ILE A 145 3.27 -3.47 -10.60
N ARG A 146 3.50 -4.13 -11.69
CA ARG A 146 2.76 -5.35 -12.05
C ARG A 146 3.54 -6.56 -11.61
N SER A 147 2.82 -7.51 -11.03
CA SER A 147 3.42 -8.81 -10.80
C SER A 147 3.31 -9.62 -12.08
N GLU A 148 4.26 -10.50 -12.29
CA GLU A 148 4.17 -11.44 -13.39
C GLU A 148 3.35 -12.60 -12.92
N VAL A 149 2.07 -12.42 -12.93
CA VAL A 149 1.17 -13.45 -12.47
C VAL A 149 0.81 -14.34 -13.63
N GLU A 150 0.99 -15.61 -13.40
CA GLU A 150 0.55 -16.57 -14.37
C GLU A 150 -0.92 -16.77 -14.23
N GLY A 151 -1.55 -16.63 -15.29
CA GLY A 151 -2.91 -16.99 -15.48
C GLY A 151 -3.90 -16.46 -14.52
#